data_0970031edf4e969533fb5caaaecb00ba
#
_entry.id   0970031edf4e969533fb5caaaecb00ba
#
_cell.length_a   1.000
_cell.length_b   1.000
_cell.length_c   1.000
_cell.angle_alpha   90.00
_cell.angle_beta   90.00
_cell.angle_gamma   90.00
#
_symmetry.space_group_name_H-M   'P 1'
#
loop_
_entity.id
_entity.type
_entity.pdbx_description
1 polymer ?
#
loop_
_entity_poly.entity_id
_entity_poly.type
_entity_poly.pdbx_seq_one_letter_code
_entity_poly.pdbx_strand_id
1 'polypeptide(L)'
;MLEPSDSQQAYEYVMAAIEISERWKLPVILRMTTRICHSKTVVSLQSFELPPAKISYEQDIKGRVMVPAHARPAHRRLRRKLDEIAQWSENTPLNYLVDGDKSLGIISSGVAYSHAREAAPSASFLKLSLTYPLPLRKIKDFAAGVERCVVVEEGDPYLVESIRTAGVPVEDKPQMYRFGELNVDRVKRILAGDAGAESSPPPGKPPQLCQGCPHRSIFEVLKKLGCIVSGDIGCYTLGALPPMEALHFQTCMGASIGVGLGLRHVFPEERACKVVSVIGDSTFVHSGITGLVEMVYNRPPTGHVLVILDNGTTAMTGLQEHPATGRRLDHQPTQKLVLEDLAKSMGISRVFVIDPVKDKDELERQLSESLSLEELTVIIARRPCLLAAQKIKKYEKDAKVC
;
A
#
# COMPACT_ATOMS: atom_id res chain seq x y z
N MET A 1 11.47 12.41 6.13
CA MET A 1 10.21 12.14 5.40
C MET A 1 9.82 13.40 4.65
N LEU A 2 9.45 13.26 3.36
CA LEU A 2 9.02 14.38 2.50
C LEU A 2 7.55 14.24 2.13
N GLU A 3 6.82 15.37 2.12
CA GLU A 3 5.40 15.41 1.78
C GLU A 3 5.13 16.47 0.70
N PRO A 4 4.95 16.07 -0.57
CA PRO A 4 4.61 16.98 -1.65
C PRO A 4 3.16 17.47 -1.53
N SER A 5 2.90 18.71 -1.93
CA SER A 5 1.58 19.33 -1.93
C SER A 5 0.83 19.27 -3.27
N ASP A 6 1.54 18.90 -4.33
CA ASP A 6 1.02 18.80 -5.69
C ASP A 6 1.88 17.87 -6.57
N SER A 7 1.50 17.70 -7.83
CA SER A 7 2.20 16.82 -8.77
C SER A 7 3.60 17.34 -9.15
N GLN A 8 3.80 18.67 -9.18
CA GLN A 8 5.11 19.26 -9.46
C GLN A 8 6.08 18.94 -8.33
N GLN A 9 5.66 19.14 -7.08
CA GLN A 9 6.48 18.78 -5.93
C GLN A 9 6.69 17.27 -5.80
N ALA A 10 5.70 16.44 -6.19
CA ALA A 10 5.90 14.99 -6.23
C ALA A 10 7.06 14.60 -7.16
N TYR A 11 7.17 15.25 -8.32
CA TYR A 11 8.28 15.07 -9.24
C TYR A 11 9.60 15.60 -8.67
N GLU A 12 9.64 16.84 -8.20
CA GLU A 12 10.84 17.48 -7.66
C GLU A 12 11.39 16.76 -6.42
N TYR A 13 10.50 16.26 -5.56
CA TYR A 13 10.92 15.62 -4.31
C TYR A 13 11.48 14.21 -4.50
N VAL A 14 11.25 13.56 -5.65
CA VAL A 14 11.99 12.34 -5.98
C VAL A 14 13.48 12.64 -6.10
N MET A 15 13.84 13.73 -6.77
CA MET A 15 15.24 14.14 -6.92
C MET A 15 15.84 14.57 -5.58
N ALA A 16 15.13 15.43 -4.84
CA ALA A 16 15.55 15.83 -3.50
C ALA A 16 15.69 14.63 -2.54
N ALA A 17 14.82 13.63 -2.64
CA ALA A 17 14.90 12.42 -1.84
C ALA A 17 16.17 11.61 -2.13
N ILE A 18 16.57 11.50 -3.41
CA ILE A 18 17.81 10.83 -3.81
C ILE A 18 19.02 11.59 -3.24
N GLU A 19 19.06 12.90 -3.40
CA GLU A 19 20.16 13.74 -2.88
C GLU A 19 20.27 13.64 -1.34
N ILE A 20 19.14 13.72 -0.62
CA ILE A 20 19.09 13.56 0.84
C ILE A 20 19.56 12.17 1.25
N SER A 21 19.11 11.13 0.55
CA SER A 21 19.47 9.74 0.81
C SER A 21 20.98 9.53 0.62
N GLU A 22 21.55 10.03 -0.48
CA GLU A 22 22.98 9.94 -0.76
C GLU A 22 23.83 10.75 0.23
N ARG A 23 23.38 11.93 0.61
CA ARG A 23 24.07 12.78 1.59
C ARG A 23 24.15 12.13 2.97
N TRP A 24 23.02 11.63 3.46
CA TRP A 24 22.90 11.12 4.83
C TRP A 24 23.08 9.61 4.95
N LYS A 25 23.13 8.89 3.82
CA LYS A 25 23.14 7.42 3.78
C LYS A 25 22.02 6.82 4.62
N LEU A 26 20.80 7.30 4.39
CA LEU A 26 19.56 6.87 5.02
C LEU A 26 18.46 6.79 3.95
N PRO A 27 17.51 5.87 4.09
CA PRO A 27 16.33 5.86 3.21
C PRO A 27 15.48 7.10 3.44
N VAL A 28 14.88 7.63 2.38
CA VAL A 28 13.92 8.73 2.45
C VAL A 28 12.53 8.21 2.09
N ILE A 29 11.56 8.54 2.92
CA ILE A 29 10.15 8.23 2.66
C ILE A 29 9.54 9.46 1.97
N LEU A 30 9.04 9.27 0.76
CA LEU A 30 8.20 10.22 0.06
C LEU A 30 6.73 9.84 0.33
N ARG A 31 6.11 10.54 1.28
CA ARG A 31 4.73 10.28 1.71
C ARG A 31 3.76 11.10 0.89
N MET A 32 2.93 10.42 0.11
CA MET A 32 1.89 11.04 -0.70
C MET A 32 0.51 10.61 -0.24
N THR A 33 -0.42 11.54 -0.25
CA THR A 33 -1.84 11.22 0.00
C THR A 33 -2.51 10.67 -1.27
N THR A 34 -3.64 10.02 -1.11
CA THR A 34 -4.47 9.53 -2.23
C THR A 34 -4.75 10.65 -3.24
N ARG A 35 -5.03 11.86 -2.77
CA ARG A 35 -5.32 13.02 -3.63
C ARG A 35 -4.15 13.34 -4.56
N ILE A 36 -2.93 13.39 -4.03
CA ILE A 36 -1.72 13.63 -4.84
C ILE A 36 -1.49 12.50 -5.85
N CYS A 37 -1.64 11.23 -5.43
CA CYS A 37 -1.43 10.08 -6.30
C CYS A 37 -2.42 10.01 -7.47
N HIS A 38 -3.64 10.52 -7.29
CA HIS A 38 -4.71 10.46 -8.29
C HIS A 38 -4.93 11.78 -9.05
N SER A 39 -4.28 12.89 -8.63
CA SER A 39 -4.36 14.16 -9.34
C SER A 39 -3.56 14.12 -10.64
N LYS A 40 -3.98 14.96 -11.59
CA LYS A 40 -3.27 15.18 -12.85
C LYS A 40 -3.14 16.66 -13.09
N THR A 41 -1.91 17.13 -13.19
CA THR A 41 -1.61 18.53 -13.48
C THR A 41 -0.51 18.64 -14.53
N VAL A 42 -0.31 19.83 -15.07
CA VAL A 42 0.85 20.10 -15.93
C VAL A 42 2.09 20.17 -15.04
N VAL A 43 3.11 19.41 -15.39
CA VAL A 43 4.40 19.35 -14.69
C VAL A 43 5.50 19.86 -15.62
N SER A 44 6.29 20.80 -15.14
CA SER A 44 7.49 21.28 -15.82
C SER A 44 8.63 20.32 -15.57
N LEU A 45 9.04 19.61 -16.62
CA LEU A 45 10.18 18.70 -16.54
C LEU A 45 11.48 19.47 -16.64
N GLN A 46 12.42 19.18 -15.77
CA GLN A 46 13.79 19.68 -15.87
C GLN A 46 14.61 18.73 -16.75
N SER A 47 15.52 19.25 -17.53
CA SER A 47 16.51 18.44 -18.24
C SER A 47 17.55 17.95 -17.24
N PHE A 48 17.70 16.65 -17.10
CA PHE A 48 18.75 16.04 -16.29
C PHE A 48 19.86 15.54 -17.20
N GLU A 49 21.05 16.11 -17.05
CA GLU A 49 22.25 15.40 -17.42
C GLU A 49 22.64 14.53 -16.22
N LEU A 50 22.31 13.25 -16.29
CA LEU A 50 22.81 12.29 -15.31
C LEU A 50 24.34 12.18 -15.53
N PRO A 51 25.18 12.61 -14.58
CA PRO A 51 26.59 12.33 -14.69
C PRO A 51 26.77 10.82 -14.76
N PRO A 52 27.71 10.31 -15.56
CA PRO A 52 27.96 8.87 -15.65
C PRO A 52 28.18 8.33 -14.24
N ALA A 53 27.30 7.47 -13.79
CA ALA A 53 27.36 6.89 -12.46
C ALA A 53 28.63 6.09 -12.31
N LYS A 54 29.61 6.61 -11.61
CA LYS A 54 30.78 5.84 -11.22
C LYS A 54 30.36 4.90 -10.10
N ILE A 55 29.95 3.69 -10.48
CA ILE A 55 29.59 2.67 -9.51
C ILE A 55 30.86 2.31 -8.75
N SER A 56 30.92 2.65 -7.47
CA SER A 56 31.96 2.23 -6.55
C SER A 56 31.34 1.40 -5.43
N TYR A 57 31.98 0.28 -5.11
CA TYR A 57 31.63 -0.54 -3.96
C TYR A 57 32.74 -0.45 -2.92
N GLU A 58 32.41 0.08 -1.77
CA GLU A 58 33.27 0.07 -0.60
C GLU A 58 32.78 -0.99 0.38
N GLN A 59 33.70 -1.84 0.82
CA GLN A 59 33.38 -2.91 1.75
C GLN A 59 33.28 -2.35 3.17
N ASP A 60 32.07 -2.25 3.69
CA ASP A 60 31.79 -1.80 5.07
C ASP A 60 30.95 -2.85 5.82
N ILE A 61 31.62 -3.85 6.39
CA ILE A 61 30.98 -4.92 7.16
C ILE A 61 30.30 -4.35 8.40
N LYS A 62 30.98 -3.42 9.12
CA LYS A 62 30.49 -2.84 10.37
C LYS A 62 29.29 -1.92 10.19
N GLY A 63 29.20 -1.28 9.03
CA GLY A 63 28.06 -0.42 8.68
C GLY A 63 26.87 -1.16 8.07
N ARG A 64 27.07 -2.38 7.53
CA ARG A 64 26.03 -3.10 6.78
C ARG A 64 25.53 -4.38 7.46
N VAL A 65 26.34 -5.04 8.29
CA VAL A 65 25.97 -6.29 8.96
C VAL A 65 25.64 -5.98 10.43
N MET A 66 24.35 -5.97 10.75
CA MET A 66 23.82 -5.51 12.05
C MET A 66 23.80 -6.60 13.13
N VAL A 67 24.94 -7.29 13.35
CA VAL A 67 25.11 -8.08 14.59
C VAL A 67 25.14 -7.15 15.81
N PRO A 68 24.83 -7.60 17.03
CA PRO A 68 24.72 -6.73 18.22
C PRO A 68 25.91 -5.80 18.44
N ALA A 69 27.13 -6.29 18.19
CA ALA A 69 28.36 -5.50 18.31
C ALA A 69 28.43 -4.32 17.34
N HIS A 70 27.84 -4.45 16.15
CA HIS A 70 27.78 -3.39 15.14
C HIS A 70 26.52 -2.53 15.29
N ALA A 71 25.38 -3.14 15.64
CA ALA A 71 24.11 -2.44 15.76
C ALA A 71 24.11 -1.36 16.84
N ARG A 72 24.72 -1.61 18.01
CA ARG A 72 24.79 -0.63 19.11
C ARG A 72 25.53 0.67 18.73
N PRO A 73 26.73 0.64 18.15
CA PRO A 73 27.38 1.86 17.63
C PRO A 73 26.63 2.47 16.46
N ALA A 74 26.04 1.68 15.57
CA ALA A 74 25.24 2.15 14.44
C ALA A 74 24.01 2.96 14.90
N HIS A 75 23.31 2.50 15.94
CA HIS A 75 22.19 3.21 16.54
C HIS A 75 22.61 4.58 17.10
N ARG A 76 23.76 4.66 17.79
CA ARG A 76 24.29 5.96 18.26
C ARG A 76 24.62 6.91 17.10
N ARG A 77 25.18 6.38 16.00
CA ARG A 77 25.44 7.17 14.79
C ARG A 77 24.12 7.65 14.16
N LEU A 78 23.11 6.79 14.09
CA LEU A 78 21.78 7.13 13.57
C LEU A 78 21.14 8.28 14.37
N ARG A 79 21.21 8.23 15.72
CA ARG A 79 20.67 9.32 16.56
C ARG A 79 21.36 10.65 16.26
N ARG A 80 22.69 10.68 16.19
CA ARG A 80 23.43 11.89 15.81
C ARG A 80 23.06 12.40 14.41
N LYS A 81 22.95 11.51 13.43
CA LYS A 81 22.47 11.89 12.08
C LYS A 81 21.08 12.52 12.10
N LEU A 82 20.15 12.01 12.90
CA LEU A 82 18.82 12.60 13.02
C LEU A 82 18.89 14.01 13.63
N ASP A 83 19.77 14.24 14.60
CA ASP A 83 19.99 15.58 15.16
C ASP A 83 20.61 16.55 14.12
N GLU A 84 21.57 16.07 13.32
CA GLU A 84 22.17 16.84 12.21
C GLU A 84 21.13 17.15 11.12
N ILE A 85 20.25 16.18 10.77
CA ILE A 85 19.17 16.39 9.80
C ILE A 85 18.14 17.40 10.37
N ALA A 86 17.84 17.35 11.66
CA ALA A 86 16.97 18.33 12.31
C ALA A 86 17.55 19.76 12.19
N GLN A 87 18.85 19.92 12.46
CA GLN A 87 19.53 21.20 12.28
C GLN A 87 19.54 21.67 10.80
N TRP A 88 19.77 20.74 9.87
CA TRP A 88 19.71 21.05 8.44
C TRP A 88 18.30 21.43 8.00
N SER A 89 17.27 20.81 8.57
CA SER A 89 15.87 21.08 8.25
C SER A 89 15.42 22.51 8.56
N GLU A 90 16.11 23.18 9.49
CA GLU A 90 15.87 24.59 9.84
C GLU A 90 16.15 25.55 8.69
N ASN A 91 17.12 25.23 7.83
CA ASN A 91 17.62 26.13 6.79
C ASN A 91 17.39 25.61 5.36
N THR A 92 16.84 24.42 5.21
CA THR A 92 16.55 23.87 3.87
C THR A 92 15.47 24.69 3.16
N PRO A 93 15.61 24.96 1.83
CA PRO A 93 14.58 25.62 1.05
C PRO A 93 13.30 24.78 0.88
N LEU A 94 13.34 23.50 1.23
CA LEU A 94 12.16 22.62 1.22
C LEU A 94 11.11 23.07 2.24
N ASN A 95 11.52 23.64 3.38
CA ASN A 95 10.64 24.22 4.39
C ASN A 95 10.69 25.75 4.25
N TYR A 96 9.62 26.34 3.72
CA TYR A 96 9.63 27.77 3.39
C TYR A 96 8.46 28.54 4.00
N LEU A 97 8.71 29.84 4.17
CA LEU A 97 7.73 30.81 4.62
C LEU A 97 7.05 31.46 3.40
N VAL A 98 5.79 31.76 3.55
CA VAL A 98 5.04 32.64 2.65
C VAL A 98 4.49 33.77 3.50
N ASP A 99 5.00 34.99 3.27
CA ASP A 99 4.57 36.16 3.99
C ASP A 99 3.13 36.55 3.61
N GLY A 100 2.37 36.93 4.61
CA GLY A 100 0.98 37.35 4.49
C GLY A 100 0.53 38.10 5.73
N ASP A 101 -0.77 38.14 5.96
CA ASP A 101 -1.37 38.74 7.15
C ASP A 101 -0.94 37.96 8.40
N LYS A 102 -0.39 38.69 9.37
CA LYS A 102 0.08 38.13 10.63
C LYS A 102 -1.02 37.87 11.65
N SER A 103 -2.23 38.31 11.39
CA SER A 103 -3.39 37.94 12.22
C SER A 103 -3.66 36.43 12.20
N LEU A 104 -3.26 35.73 11.09
CA LEU A 104 -3.39 34.29 10.94
C LEU A 104 -2.12 33.68 10.34
N GLY A 105 -1.49 32.80 11.09
CA GLY A 105 -0.43 31.92 10.61
C GLY A 105 -0.90 30.49 10.47
N ILE A 106 -0.53 29.84 9.37
CA ILE A 106 -0.90 28.45 9.11
C ILE A 106 0.36 27.61 8.88
N ILE A 107 0.53 26.56 9.69
CA ILE A 107 1.55 25.54 9.49
C ILE A 107 0.91 24.36 8.79
N SER A 108 1.45 23.92 7.66
CA SER A 108 0.85 22.82 6.89
C SER A 108 1.87 22.04 6.07
N SER A 109 1.52 20.81 5.72
CA SER A 109 2.30 19.90 4.86
C SER A 109 1.42 19.21 3.82
N GLY A 110 2.04 18.61 2.83
CA GLY A 110 1.33 17.81 1.82
C GLY A 110 0.19 18.58 1.14
N VAL A 111 -0.83 17.85 0.70
CA VAL A 111 -2.01 18.44 0.01
C VAL A 111 -2.80 19.41 0.88
N ALA A 112 -2.75 19.24 2.21
CA ALA A 112 -3.41 20.17 3.14
C ALA A 112 -2.92 21.61 2.97
N TYR A 113 -1.64 21.79 2.63
CA TYR A 113 -1.08 23.11 2.30
C TYR A 113 -1.78 23.75 1.09
N SER A 114 -2.00 23.01 0.00
CA SER A 114 -2.68 23.53 -1.18
C SER A 114 -4.12 23.96 -0.86
N HIS A 115 -4.86 23.16 -0.09
CA HIS A 115 -6.19 23.52 0.36
C HIS A 115 -6.20 24.74 1.29
N ALA A 116 -5.21 24.84 2.18
CA ALA A 116 -5.10 25.98 3.09
C ALA A 116 -4.74 27.29 2.36
N ARG A 117 -3.88 27.22 1.34
CA ARG A 117 -3.55 28.36 0.48
C ARG A 117 -4.77 28.92 -0.25
N GLU A 118 -5.65 28.04 -0.73
CA GLU A 118 -6.90 28.46 -1.39
C GLU A 118 -7.95 28.94 -0.38
N ALA A 119 -8.03 28.31 0.80
CA ALA A 119 -8.99 28.69 1.82
C ALA A 119 -8.71 30.06 2.48
N ALA A 120 -7.43 30.39 2.65
CA ALA A 120 -6.98 31.62 3.31
C ALA A 120 -5.77 32.25 2.57
N PRO A 121 -5.96 32.79 1.36
CA PRO A 121 -4.86 33.25 0.49
C PRO A 121 -4.05 34.42 1.06
N SER A 122 -4.60 35.19 1.97
CA SER A 122 -3.94 36.34 2.64
C SER A 122 -3.13 35.94 3.88
N ALA A 123 -3.34 34.75 4.44
CA ALA A 123 -2.66 34.30 5.66
C ALA A 123 -1.14 34.15 5.48
N SER A 124 -0.41 34.21 6.57
CA SER A 124 1.00 33.81 6.60
C SER A 124 1.12 32.29 6.67
N PHE A 125 2.11 31.70 5.96
CA PHE A 125 2.29 30.24 5.95
C PHE A 125 3.70 29.82 6.28
N LEU A 126 3.81 28.72 7.04
CA LEU A 126 4.99 27.90 7.10
C LEU A 126 4.65 26.55 6.42
N LYS A 127 5.16 26.37 5.20
CA LYS A 127 5.04 25.10 4.48
C LYS A 127 6.14 24.16 4.93
N LEU A 128 5.75 23.01 5.46
CA LEU A 128 6.66 21.93 5.83
C LEU A 128 6.64 20.86 4.73
N SER A 129 7.74 20.76 3.99
CA SER A 129 7.94 19.67 3.04
C SER A 129 8.68 18.51 3.70
N LEU A 130 9.63 18.84 4.58
CA LEU A 130 10.32 17.89 5.43
C LEU A 130 9.59 17.81 6.77
N THR A 131 8.83 16.74 6.97
CA THR A 131 7.98 16.55 8.15
C THR A 131 8.61 15.66 9.23
N TYR A 132 9.76 15.05 8.96
CA TYR A 132 10.54 14.32 9.96
C TYR A 132 12.02 14.28 9.56
N PRO A 133 12.93 14.72 10.48
CA PRO A 133 12.65 15.44 11.72
C PRO A 133 12.15 16.87 11.46
N LEU A 134 11.39 17.44 12.41
CA LEU A 134 10.80 18.77 12.27
C LEU A 134 11.81 19.91 12.52
N PRO A 135 11.69 21.05 11.79
CA PRO A 135 12.45 22.28 12.06
C PRO A 135 11.83 23.08 13.21
N LEU A 136 12.02 22.62 14.43
CA LEU A 136 11.30 23.13 15.61
C LEU A 136 11.59 24.60 15.92
N ARG A 137 12.81 25.09 15.64
CA ARG A 137 13.15 26.51 15.81
C ARG A 137 12.40 27.37 14.81
N LYS A 138 12.44 27.03 13.51
CA LYS A 138 11.67 27.72 12.46
C LYS A 138 10.17 27.74 12.76
N ILE A 139 9.63 26.63 13.26
CA ILE A 139 8.22 26.54 13.69
C ILE A 139 7.94 27.49 14.84
N LYS A 140 8.80 27.51 15.86
CA LYS A 140 8.66 28.41 17.02
C LYS A 140 8.73 29.87 16.62
N ASP A 141 9.71 30.24 15.79
CA ASP A 141 9.91 31.60 15.32
C ASP A 141 8.70 32.07 14.48
N PHE A 142 8.17 31.20 13.61
CA PHE A 142 6.97 31.48 12.84
C PHE A 142 5.75 31.68 13.73
N ALA A 143 5.50 30.76 14.67
CA ALA A 143 4.34 30.83 15.56
C ALA A 143 4.38 32.08 16.46
N ALA A 144 5.58 32.51 16.90
CA ALA A 144 5.75 33.75 17.67
C ALA A 144 5.56 35.02 16.83
N GLY A 145 5.64 34.94 15.50
CA GLY A 145 5.49 36.06 14.57
C GLY A 145 4.06 36.32 14.10
N VAL A 146 3.07 35.56 14.58
CA VAL A 146 1.66 35.66 14.20
C VAL A 146 0.77 35.74 15.46
N GLU A 147 -0.40 36.36 15.33
CA GLU A 147 -1.34 36.49 16.45
C GLU A 147 -2.04 35.17 16.77
N ARG A 148 -2.40 34.43 15.75
CA ARG A 148 -3.07 33.12 15.83
C ARG A 148 -2.34 32.13 14.94
N CYS A 149 -1.95 30.96 15.47
CA CYS A 149 -1.25 29.93 14.73
C CYS A 149 -2.06 28.64 14.69
N VAL A 150 -2.45 28.21 13.49
CA VAL A 150 -3.27 27.00 13.26
C VAL A 150 -2.44 25.98 12.47
N VAL A 151 -2.49 24.71 12.88
CA VAL A 151 -1.92 23.61 12.10
C VAL A 151 -3.00 22.97 11.26
N VAL A 152 -2.78 22.89 9.95
CA VAL A 152 -3.68 22.23 9.01
C VAL A 152 -2.95 21.02 8.42
N GLU A 153 -3.32 19.83 8.90
CA GLU A 153 -2.78 18.55 8.47
C GLU A 153 -3.87 17.52 8.25
N GLU A 154 -3.67 16.56 7.34
CA GLU A 154 -4.60 15.45 7.13
C GLU A 154 -4.44 14.34 8.16
N GLY A 155 -5.54 13.65 8.47
CA GLY A 155 -5.56 12.51 9.38
C GLY A 155 -5.31 12.89 10.84
N ASP A 156 -4.54 12.10 11.55
CA ASP A 156 -4.23 12.29 12.96
C ASP A 156 -3.26 13.45 13.22
N PRO A 157 -3.24 14.04 14.43
CA PRO A 157 -2.56 15.29 14.76
C PRO A 157 -1.05 15.11 15.00
N TYR A 158 -0.32 14.56 14.03
CA TYR A 158 1.12 14.33 14.14
C TYR A 158 1.93 15.61 14.29
N LEU A 159 1.67 16.62 13.44
CA LEU A 159 2.36 17.91 13.50
C LEU A 159 1.97 18.66 14.76
N VAL A 160 0.67 18.75 15.06
CA VAL A 160 0.15 19.43 16.26
C VAL A 160 0.78 18.87 17.54
N GLU A 161 0.76 17.55 17.70
CA GLU A 161 1.29 16.90 18.90
C GLU A 161 2.80 17.10 19.03
N SER A 162 3.53 16.98 17.94
CA SER A 162 4.98 17.20 17.92
C SER A 162 5.36 18.65 18.24
N ILE A 163 4.62 19.63 17.70
CA ILE A 163 4.83 21.06 17.90
C ILE A 163 4.49 21.46 19.34
N ARG A 164 3.36 20.97 19.86
CA ARG A 164 2.94 21.22 21.27
C ARG A 164 3.91 20.59 22.26
N THR A 165 4.41 19.39 21.98
CA THR A 165 5.43 18.72 22.81
C THR A 165 6.72 19.54 22.88
N ALA A 166 7.04 20.28 21.82
CA ALA A 166 8.18 21.22 21.80
C ALA A 166 7.88 22.55 22.51
N GLY A 167 6.72 22.71 23.14
CA GLY A 167 6.33 23.91 23.90
C GLY A 167 5.84 25.06 23.04
N VAL A 168 5.44 24.84 21.79
CA VAL A 168 4.88 25.86 20.90
C VAL A 168 3.36 25.79 20.90
N PRO A 169 2.66 26.87 21.33
CA PRO A 169 1.20 26.89 21.31
C PRO A 169 0.68 27.01 19.87
N VAL A 170 -0.11 26.03 19.45
CA VAL A 170 -0.79 26.01 18.14
C VAL A 170 -2.19 25.47 18.30
N GLU A 171 -3.09 25.91 17.43
CA GLU A 171 -4.45 25.37 17.35
C GLU A 171 -4.48 24.10 16.51
N ASP A 172 -5.34 23.16 16.91
CA ASP A 172 -5.67 21.92 16.19
C ASP A 172 -7.03 22.05 15.50
N LYS A 173 -7.26 21.26 14.49
CA LYS A 173 -8.58 21.08 13.89
C LYS A 173 -9.55 20.35 14.84
N PRO A 174 -10.86 20.63 14.79
CA PRO A 174 -11.86 19.82 15.49
C PRO A 174 -11.75 18.32 15.12
N GLN A 175 -12.03 17.45 16.10
CA GLN A 175 -11.83 16.01 15.99
C GLN A 175 -12.52 15.38 14.77
N MET A 176 -13.66 15.89 14.35
CA MET A 176 -14.39 15.39 13.19
C MET A 176 -13.59 15.47 11.88
N TYR A 177 -12.65 16.43 11.74
CA TYR A 177 -11.80 16.58 10.55
C TYR A 177 -10.56 15.67 10.54
N ARG A 178 -10.43 14.78 11.51
CA ARG A 178 -9.47 13.68 11.47
C ARG A 178 -9.91 12.55 10.53
N PHE A 179 -11.20 12.54 10.16
CA PHE A 179 -11.79 11.52 9.30
C PHE A 179 -12.06 12.06 7.88
N GLY A 180 -11.75 11.25 6.88
CA GLY A 180 -11.90 11.62 5.48
C GLY A 180 -10.83 12.59 4.99
N GLU A 181 -10.93 12.97 3.72
CA GLU A 181 -9.99 13.91 3.09
C GLU A 181 -10.33 15.36 3.47
N LEU A 182 -9.30 16.20 3.64
CA LEU A 182 -9.48 17.64 3.68
C LEU A 182 -9.79 18.17 2.26
N ASN A 183 -10.50 19.29 2.24
CA ASN A 183 -10.73 20.11 1.06
C ASN A 183 -10.83 21.59 1.49
N VAL A 184 -10.97 22.49 0.53
CA VAL A 184 -10.98 23.93 0.78
C VAL A 184 -12.08 24.33 1.78
N ASP A 185 -13.29 23.79 1.64
CA ASP A 185 -14.42 24.16 2.51
C ASP A 185 -14.21 23.62 3.93
N ARG A 186 -13.69 22.40 4.09
CA ARG A 186 -13.32 21.85 5.40
C ARG A 186 -12.24 22.71 6.08
N VAL A 187 -11.23 23.15 5.31
CA VAL A 187 -10.21 24.03 5.87
C VAL A 187 -10.78 25.38 6.29
N LYS A 188 -11.69 25.99 5.51
CA LYS A 188 -12.39 27.24 5.94
C LYS A 188 -13.11 27.04 7.27
N ARG A 189 -13.82 25.91 7.44
CA ARG A 189 -14.51 25.57 8.68
C ARG A 189 -13.53 25.33 9.84
N ILE A 190 -12.42 24.66 9.61
CA ILE A 190 -11.33 24.47 10.60
C ILE A 190 -10.83 25.85 11.08
N LEU A 191 -10.53 26.76 10.16
CA LEU A 191 -10.04 28.09 10.48
C LEU A 191 -11.08 28.94 11.24
N ALA A 192 -12.35 28.69 10.99
CA ALA A 192 -13.47 29.31 11.73
C ALA A 192 -13.78 28.63 13.08
N GLY A 193 -13.10 27.50 13.41
CA GLY A 193 -13.42 26.73 14.61
C GLY A 193 -14.76 25.99 14.54
N ASP A 194 -15.32 25.84 13.34
CA ASP A 194 -16.64 25.24 13.14
C ASP A 194 -16.58 23.72 13.27
N ALA A 195 -17.16 23.17 14.32
CA ALA A 195 -17.33 21.74 14.58
C ALA A 195 -18.77 21.25 14.32
N GLY A 196 -19.61 22.05 13.67
CA GLY A 196 -20.98 21.67 13.31
C GLY A 196 -21.03 20.50 12.31
N ALA A 197 -22.16 19.80 12.26
CA ALA A 197 -22.37 18.68 11.36
C ALA A 197 -22.06 19.05 9.88
N GLU A 198 -21.42 18.16 9.17
CA GLU A 198 -21.24 18.27 7.72
C GLU A 198 -22.42 17.61 7.00
N SER A 199 -22.83 18.19 5.87
CA SER A 199 -23.71 17.48 4.94
C SER A 199 -22.92 16.29 4.36
N SER A 200 -23.39 15.08 4.62
CA SER A 200 -22.78 13.90 4.01
C SER A 200 -22.96 13.99 2.49
N PRO A 201 -21.89 13.91 1.69
CA PRO A 201 -22.05 13.77 0.25
C PRO A 201 -22.85 12.49 -0.03
N PRO A 202 -23.66 12.46 -1.10
CA PRO A 202 -24.36 11.24 -1.48
C PRO A 202 -23.34 10.10 -1.62
N PRO A 203 -23.66 8.90 -1.12
CA PRO A 203 -22.74 7.78 -1.19
C PRO A 203 -22.36 7.52 -2.65
N GLY A 204 -21.08 7.60 -2.97
CA GLY A 204 -20.56 7.20 -4.28
C GLY A 204 -20.88 5.74 -4.57
N LYS A 205 -20.87 5.36 -5.86
CA LYS A 205 -21.01 3.94 -6.22
C LYS A 205 -19.80 3.17 -5.64
N PRO A 206 -20.05 2.17 -4.78
CA PRO A 206 -18.93 1.42 -4.20
C PRO A 206 -18.16 0.68 -5.30
N PRO A 207 -16.85 0.49 -5.14
CA PRO A 207 -16.06 -0.30 -6.07
C PRO A 207 -16.61 -1.73 -6.12
N GLN A 208 -16.65 -2.33 -7.31
CA GLN A 208 -17.16 -3.70 -7.53
C GLN A 208 -16.24 -4.46 -8.47
N LEU A 209 -16.28 -5.79 -8.39
CA LEU A 209 -15.71 -6.65 -9.41
C LEU A 209 -16.31 -6.33 -10.77
N CYS A 210 -15.49 -6.24 -11.80
CA CYS A 210 -15.95 -6.00 -13.18
C CYS A 210 -17.09 -6.94 -13.57
N GLN A 211 -17.99 -6.49 -14.43
CA GLN A 211 -19.01 -7.36 -15.00
C GLN A 211 -18.33 -8.46 -15.83
N GLY A 212 -18.66 -9.74 -15.59
CA GLY A 212 -18.00 -10.89 -16.23
C GLY A 212 -16.62 -11.23 -15.69
N CYS A 213 -16.16 -10.59 -14.61
CA CYS A 213 -14.90 -10.93 -13.97
C CYS A 213 -14.88 -12.41 -13.52
N PRO A 214 -13.83 -13.20 -13.86
CA PRO A 214 -13.76 -14.61 -13.48
C PRO A 214 -13.81 -14.85 -11.97
N HIS A 215 -13.36 -13.90 -11.17
CA HIS A 215 -13.41 -14.02 -9.71
C HIS A 215 -14.85 -14.11 -9.15
N ARG A 216 -15.84 -13.59 -9.86
CA ARG A 216 -17.26 -13.68 -9.43
C ARG A 216 -17.71 -15.13 -9.29
N SER A 217 -17.48 -15.97 -10.31
CA SER A 217 -17.87 -17.37 -10.29
C SER A 217 -17.27 -18.12 -9.10
N ILE A 218 -16.02 -17.79 -8.73
CA ILE A 218 -15.34 -18.43 -7.60
C ILE A 218 -16.04 -18.05 -6.28
N PHE A 219 -16.30 -16.75 -6.05
CA PHE A 219 -16.97 -16.30 -4.83
C PHE A 219 -18.42 -16.78 -4.74
N GLU A 220 -19.11 -16.91 -5.86
CA GLU A 220 -20.47 -17.52 -5.90
C GLU A 220 -20.43 -18.97 -5.41
N VAL A 221 -19.45 -19.75 -5.85
CA VAL A 221 -19.29 -21.14 -5.41
C VAL A 221 -18.88 -21.22 -3.94
N LEU A 222 -17.91 -20.42 -3.51
CA LEU A 222 -17.47 -20.37 -2.10
C LEU A 222 -18.61 -19.97 -1.16
N LYS A 223 -19.43 -18.99 -1.56
CA LYS A 223 -20.62 -18.57 -0.80
C LYS A 223 -21.67 -19.68 -0.74
N LYS A 224 -21.95 -20.34 -1.86
CA LYS A 224 -22.90 -21.46 -1.95
C LYS A 224 -22.51 -22.62 -1.03
N LEU A 225 -21.22 -22.93 -0.93
CA LEU A 225 -20.68 -23.99 -0.07
C LEU A 225 -20.54 -23.57 1.41
N GLY A 226 -20.86 -22.33 1.75
CA GLY A 226 -20.76 -21.80 3.11
C GLY A 226 -19.32 -21.72 3.62
N CYS A 227 -18.35 -21.45 2.73
CA CYS A 227 -16.95 -21.36 3.08
C CYS A 227 -16.66 -20.14 3.94
N ILE A 228 -15.69 -20.27 4.86
CA ILE A 228 -15.06 -19.19 5.60
C ILE A 228 -13.78 -18.81 4.84
N VAL A 229 -13.80 -17.69 4.14
CA VAL A 229 -12.75 -17.34 3.20
C VAL A 229 -11.72 -16.40 3.86
N SER A 230 -10.50 -16.90 3.98
CA SER A 230 -9.30 -16.08 4.25
C SER A 230 -8.73 -15.58 2.94
N GLY A 231 -8.93 -14.31 2.63
CA GLY A 231 -8.50 -13.68 1.40
C GLY A 231 -7.22 -12.86 1.54
N ASP A 232 -6.79 -12.38 0.41
CA ASP A 232 -5.57 -11.61 0.26
C ASP A 232 -5.84 -10.29 -0.48
N ILE A 233 -4.81 -9.56 -0.93
CA ILE A 233 -4.92 -8.26 -1.58
C ILE A 233 -4.84 -8.36 -3.08
N GLY A 234 -5.87 -7.87 -3.76
CA GLY A 234 -6.01 -7.81 -5.21
C GLY A 234 -7.43 -7.43 -5.59
N CYS A 235 -7.79 -7.48 -6.88
CA CYS A 235 -9.16 -7.23 -7.33
C CYS A 235 -10.19 -8.10 -6.59
N TYR A 236 -9.82 -9.30 -6.23
CA TYR A 236 -10.67 -10.24 -5.51
C TYR A 236 -10.98 -9.83 -4.06
N THR A 237 -10.25 -8.89 -3.47
CA THR A 237 -10.64 -8.28 -2.18
C THR A 237 -12.05 -7.67 -2.25
N LEU A 238 -12.45 -7.21 -3.45
CA LEU A 238 -13.82 -6.72 -3.69
C LEU A 238 -14.90 -7.83 -3.56
N GLY A 239 -14.51 -9.08 -3.42
CA GLY A 239 -15.41 -10.19 -3.03
C GLY A 239 -15.98 -10.04 -1.61
N ALA A 240 -15.40 -9.15 -0.77
CA ALA A 240 -15.96 -8.79 0.53
C ALA A 240 -17.20 -7.87 0.43
N LEU A 241 -17.40 -7.21 -0.71
CA LEU A 241 -18.46 -6.23 -0.91
C LEU A 241 -19.69 -6.84 -1.59
N PRO A 242 -20.89 -6.22 -1.43
CA PRO A 242 -22.08 -6.64 -2.16
C PRO A 242 -21.84 -6.66 -3.68
N PRO A 243 -22.45 -7.63 -4.40
CA PRO A 243 -23.35 -8.67 -3.92
C PRO A 243 -22.66 -9.95 -3.46
N MET A 244 -21.32 -10.04 -3.54
CA MET A 244 -20.57 -11.26 -3.23
C MET A 244 -20.60 -11.56 -1.72
N GLU A 245 -20.04 -10.67 -0.90
CA GLU A 245 -19.94 -10.81 0.57
C GLU A 245 -19.43 -12.20 0.98
N ALA A 246 -18.39 -12.66 0.26
CA ALA A 246 -17.87 -14.01 0.37
C ALA A 246 -16.37 -14.06 0.71
N LEU A 247 -15.79 -12.95 1.14
CA LEU A 247 -14.41 -12.86 1.66
C LEU A 247 -14.49 -12.30 3.09
N HIS A 248 -14.00 -13.05 4.07
CA HIS A 248 -14.25 -12.80 5.48
C HIS A 248 -13.04 -12.20 6.23
N PHE A 249 -11.83 -12.52 5.80
CA PHE A 249 -10.57 -12.05 6.41
C PHE A 249 -9.65 -11.54 5.32
N GLN A 250 -8.94 -10.44 5.62
CA GLN A 250 -7.91 -9.87 4.77
C GLN A 250 -6.97 -9.04 5.65
N THR A 251 -5.66 -9.23 5.51
CA THR A 251 -4.65 -8.54 6.34
C THR A 251 -3.64 -7.81 5.46
N CYS A 252 -2.79 -8.55 4.75
CA CYS A 252 -1.76 -8.01 3.86
C CYS A 252 -1.44 -9.02 2.76
N MET A 253 -0.65 -8.59 1.75
CA MET A 253 -0.23 -9.49 0.66
C MET A 253 0.51 -10.71 1.20
N GLY A 254 0.00 -11.91 0.87
CA GLY A 254 0.54 -13.21 1.27
C GLY A 254 0.02 -13.78 2.59
N ALA A 255 -0.79 -13.02 3.35
CA ALA A 255 -1.25 -13.45 4.66
C ALA A 255 -2.39 -14.49 4.63
N SER A 256 -3.11 -14.60 3.52
CA SER A 256 -4.33 -15.43 3.43
C SER A 256 -4.10 -16.89 3.83
N ILE A 257 -2.98 -17.48 3.41
CA ILE A 257 -2.65 -18.86 3.73
C ILE A 257 -2.41 -19.01 5.23
N GLY A 258 -1.54 -18.18 5.81
CA GLY A 258 -1.24 -18.24 7.25
C GLY A 258 -2.45 -17.99 8.14
N VAL A 259 -3.30 -17.02 7.79
CA VAL A 259 -4.57 -16.77 8.50
C VAL A 259 -5.51 -17.97 8.37
N GLY A 260 -5.67 -18.53 7.17
CA GLY A 260 -6.49 -19.72 6.94
C GLY A 260 -6.00 -20.93 7.74
N LEU A 261 -4.70 -21.18 7.78
CA LEU A 261 -4.09 -22.23 8.60
C LEU A 261 -4.37 -22.02 10.09
N GLY A 262 -4.14 -20.80 10.59
CA GLY A 262 -4.43 -20.46 11.98
C GLY A 262 -5.89 -20.73 12.35
N LEU A 263 -6.83 -20.34 11.50
CA LEU A 263 -8.26 -20.61 11.69
C LEU A 263 -8.56 -22.12 11.71
N ARG A 264 -7.93 -22.90 10.82
CA ARG A 264 -8.08 -24.36 10.80
C ARG A 264 -7.58 -25.04 12.06
N HIS A 265 -6.53 -24.51 12.69
CA HIS A 265 -6.00 -25.06 13.93
C HIS A 265 -6.82 -24.72 15.18
N VAL A 266 -7.56 -23.60 15.17
CA VAL A 266 -8.27 -23.12 16.38
C VAL A 266 -9.79 -23.32 16.33
N PHE A 267 -10.39 -23.47 15.16
CA PHE A 267 -11.81 -23.71 15.07
C PHE A 267 -12.16 -25.16 15.41
N PRO A 268 -13.38 -25.42 15.95
CA PRO A 268 -13.96 -26.75 15.96
C PRO A 268 -13.97 -27.34 14.55
N GLU A 269 -13.79 -28.67 14.43
CA GLU A 269 -13.63 -29.38 13.17
C GLU A 269 -14.67 -29.02 12.11
N GLU A 270 -15.95 -28.96 12.49
CA GLU A 270 -17.05 -28.60 11.59
C GLU A 270 -16.87 -27.23 10.90
N ARG A 271 -16.29 -26.26 11.63
CA ARG A 271 -15.99 -24.93 11.10
C ARG A 271 -14.64 -24.89 10.41
N ALA A 272 -13.65 -25.60 10.95
CA ALA A 272 -12.32 -25.69 10.37
C ALA A 272 -12.37 -26.23 8.93
N CYS A 273 -13.15 -27.27 8.67
CA CYS A 273 -13.38 -27.85 7.34
C CYS A 273 -13.96 -26.85 6.31
N LYS A 274 -14.59 -25.78 6.76
CA LYS A 274 -15.12 -24.71 5.88
C LYS A 274 -14.13 -23.60 5.55
N VAL A 275 -12.96 -23.58 6.18
CA VAL A 275 -11.96 -22.54 5.95
C VAL A 275 -11.22 -22.79 4.64
N VAL A 276 -11.18 -21.76 3.77
CA VAL A 276 -10.49 -21.76 2.48
C VAL A 276 -9.59 -20.52 2.40
N SER A 277 -8.35 -20.70 1.98
CA SER A 277 -7.48 -19.57 1.63
C SER A 277 -7.61 -19.22 0.16
N VAL A 278 -7.74 -17.93 -0.13
CA VAL A 278 -7.84 -17.39 -1.50
C VAL A 278 -6.76 -16.35 -1.73
N ILE A 279 -5.97 -16.51 -2.79
CA ILE A 279 -4.86 -15.64 -3.13
C ILE A 279 -4.76 -15.45 -4.65
N GLY A 280 -4.38 -14.25 -5.11
CA GLY A 280 -4.11 -14.01 -6.53
C GLY A 280 -2.74 -14.55 -6.96
N ASP A 281 -2.59 -14.84 -8.25
CA ASP A 281 -1.37 -15.35 -8.87
C ASP A 281 -0.13 -14.48 -8.59
N SER A 282 -0.23 -13.19 -8.81
CA SER A 282 0.84 -12.23 -8.52
C SER A 282 1.21 -12.21 -7.03
N THR A 283 0.22 -12.12 -6.16
CA THR A 283 0.43 -12.11 -4.71
C THR A 283 1.00 -13.43 -4.20
N PHE A 284 0.56 -14.57 -4.77
CA PHE A 284 1.09 -15.88 -4.45
C PHE A 284 2.59 -15.96 -4.75
N VAL A 285 3.01 -15.56 -5.94
CA VAL A 285 4.44 -15.57 -6.33
C VAL A 285 5.24 -14.58 -5.51
N HIS A 286 4.68 -13.41 -5.19
CA HIS A 286 5.36 -12.37 -4.40
C HIS A 286 5.62 -12.81 -2.95
N SER A 287 4.62 -13.37 -2.27
CA SER A 287 4.68 -13.61 -0.82
C SER A 287 3.88 -14.82 -0.31
N GLY A 288 3.13 -15.51 -1.18
CA GLY A 288 2.31 -16.67 -0.78
C GLY A 288 3.08 -17.99 -0.73
N ILE A 289 4.23 -18.10 -1.41
CA ILE A 289 5.01 -19.34 -1.47
C ILE A 289 5.45 -19.80 -0.08
N THR A 290 5.86 -18.89 0.79
CA THR A 290 6.23 -19.22 2.18
C THR A 290 5.04 -19.75 2.98
N GLY A 291 3.84 -19.22 2.73
CA GLY A 291 2.60 -19.76 3.31
C GLY A 291 2.28 -21.17 2.81
N LEU A 292 2.57 -21.48 1.54
CA LEU A 292 2.42 -22.82 1.01
C LEU A 292 3.41 -23.81 1.66
N VAL A 293 4.65 -23.39 1.88
CA VAL A 293 5.64 -24.19 2.63
C VAL A 293 5.14 -24.50 4.03
N GLU A 294 4.62 -23.48 4.74
CA GLU A 294 4.04 -23.65 6.09
C GLU A 294 2.82 -24.57 6.07
N MET A 295 1.95 -24.45 5.07
CA MET A 295 0.79 -25.32 4.87
C MET A 295 1.17 -26.80 4.78
N VAL A 296 2.30 -27.13 4.15
CA VAL A 296 2.82 -28.49 4.05
C VAL A 296 3.52 -28.93 5.33
N TYR A 297 4.33 -28.03 5.91
CA TYR A 297 5.14 -28.34 7.09
C TYR A 297 4.29 -28.51 8.37
N ASN A 298 3.35 -27.60 8.60
CA ASN A 298 2.43 -27.63 9.74
C ASN A 298 0.98 -27.93 9.29
N ARG A 299 0.80 -29.05 8.61
CA ARG A 299 -0.48 -29.47 8.06
C ARG A 299 -1.56 -29.55 9.15
N PRO A 300 -2.70 -28.83 8.99
CA PRO A 300 -3.84 -28.99 9.90
C PRO A 300 -4.43 -30.41 9.83
N PRO A 301 -4.93 -30.97 10.96
CA PRO A 301 -5.58 -32.29 10.96
C PRO A 301 -6.73 -32.39 9.94
N THR A 302 -7.48 -31.31 9.76
CA THR A 302 -8.60 -31.22 8.79
C THR A 302 -8.19 -30.97 7.34
N GLY A 303 -6.89 -31.04 7.03
CA GLY A 303 -6.38 -30.62 5.73
C GLY A 303 -6.51 -29.10 5.50
N HIS A 304 -6.31 -28.63 4.28
CA HIS A 304 -6.56 -27.23 3.88
C HIS A 304 -6.75 -27.09 2.38
N VAL A 305 -7.61 -26.16 1.98
CA VAL A 305 -7.84 -25.82 0.58
C VAL A 305 -7.30 -24.42 0.30
N LEU A 306 -6.39 -24.33 -0.66
CA LEU A 306 -5.86 -23.08 -1.20
C LEU A 306 -6.40 -22.89 -2.63
N VAL A 307 -7.05 -21.75 -2.87
CA VAL A 307 -7.48 -21.33 -4.20
C VAL A 307 -6.61 -20.20 -4.71
N ILE A 308 -5.86 -20.46 -5.78
CA ILE A 308 -5.05 -19.45 -6.47
C ILE A 308 -5.86 -18.91 -7.64
N LEU A 309 -6.11 -17.59 -7.63
CA LEU A 309 -6.85 -16.88 -8.67
C LEU A 309 -5.86 -16.43 -9.75
N ASP A 310 -5.67 -17.27 -10.75
CA ASP A 310 -4.73 -17.04 -11.85
C ASP A 310 -5.42 -16.28 -12.99
N ASN A 311 -5.26 -14.95 -12.98
CA ASN A 311 -5.79 -14.08 -14.02
C ASN A 311 -4.71 -13.59 -15.01
N GLY A 312 -3.46 -14.02 -14.84
CA GLY A 312 -2.33 -13.75 -15.72
C GLY A 312 -1.79 -12.31 -15.67
N THR A 313 -2.11 -11.52 -14.64
CA THR A 313 -1.61 -10.16 -14.49
C THR A 313 -1.87 -9.57 -13.10
N THR A 314 -1.05 -8.62 -12.65
CA THR A 314 -1.33 -7.79 -11.47
C THR A 314 -2.34 -6.70 -11.84
N ALA A 315 -3.64 -7.08 -11.88
CA ALA A 315 -4.67 -6.27 -12.53
C ALA A 315 -4.99 -4.95 -11.80
N MET A 316 -5.09 -4.97 -10.46
CA MET A 316 -5.59 -3.84 -9.66
C MET A 316 -4.76 -2.56 -9.83
N THR A 317 -3.45 -2.68 -9.93
CA THR A 317 -2.51 -1.55 -9.93
C THR A 317 -2.03 -1.13 -11.32
N GLY A 318 -2.53 -1.73 -12.40
CA GLY A 318 -2.24 -1.30 -13.76
C GLY A 318 -1.73 -2.39 -14.71
N LEU A 319 -2.12 -3.63 -14.50
CA LEU A 319 -1.80 -4.76 -15.40
C LEU A 319 -0.30 -5.05 -15.50
N GLN A 320 0.41 -5.00 -14.37
CA GLN A 320 1.84 -5.26 -14.30
C GLN A 320 2.18 -6.73 -14.53
N GLU A 321 3.41 -6.94 -14.99
CA GLU A 321 4.00 -8.27 -15.14
C GLU A 321 4.41 -8.85 -13.77
N HIS A 322 4.42 -10.19 -13.70
CA HIS A 322 4.94 -10.94 -12.57
C HIS A 322 5.51 -12.29 -13.06
N PRO A 323 6.28 -13.03 -12.27
CA PRO A 323 7.01 -14.21 -12.76
C PRO A 323 6.15 -15.28 -13.44
N ALA A 324 4.85 -15.42 -13.11
CA ALA A 324 3.96 -16.35 -13.78
C ALA A 324 3.35 -15.83 -15.11
N THR A 325 3.72 -14.60 -15.56
CA THR A 325 3.28 -14.08 -16.86
C THR A 325 4.18 -14.47 -18.03
N GLY A 326 5.39 -14.96 -17.76
CA GLY A 326 6.41 -15.25 -18.79
C GLY A 326 7.00 -13.98 -19.41
N ARG A 327 6.95 -12.84 -18.72
CA ARG A 327 7.52 -11.55 -19.14
C ARG A 327 8.34 -10.90 -18.05
N ARG A 328 9.41 -10.21 -18.46
CA ARG A 328 10.16 -9.31 -17.60
C ARG A 328 9.50 -7.94 -17.56
N LEU A 329 10.02 -7.04 -16.70
CA LEU A 329 9.50 -5.67 -16.56
C LEU A 329 9.64 -4.83 -17.84
N ASP A 330 10.58 -5.17 -18.73
CA ASP A 330 10.73 -4.59 -20.06
C ASP A 330 9.84 -5.25 -21.12
N HIS A 331 8.89 -6.08 -20.69
CA HIS A 331 7.95 -6.86 -21.51
C HIS A 331 8.59 -7.92 -22.44
N GLN A 332 9.90 -8.16 -22.32
CA GLN A 332 10.56 -9.20 -23.09
C GLN A 332 10.21 -10.61 -22.58
N PRO A 333 10.10 -11.61 -23.48
CA PRO A 333 9.84 -12.98 -23.10
C PRO A 333 10.89 -13.54 -22.12
N THR A 334 10.42 -14.26 -21.12
CA THR A 334 11.27 -14.97 -20.16
C THR A 334 10.62 -16.29 -19.77
N GLN A 335 11.30 -17.05 -18.91
CA GLN A 335 10.72 -18.26 -18.32
C GLN A 335 9.47 -17.93 -17.51
N LYS A 336 8.41 -18.70 -17.73
CA LYS A 336 7.15 -18.60 -16.99
C LYS A 336 7.17 -19.57 -15.82
N LEU A 337 6.93 -19.06 -14.61
CA LEU A 337 6.72 -19.90 -13.45
C LEU A 337 5.37 -20.60 -13.56
N VAL A 338 5.37 -21.92 -13.50
CA VAL A 338 4.16 -22.76 -13.55
C VAL A 338 3.68 -23.01 -12.13
N LEU A 339 2.51 -22.49 -11.79
CA LEU A 339 1.99 -22.50 -10.41
C LEU A 339 1.66 -23.93 -9.94
N GLU A 340 1.12 -24.76 -10.82
CA GLU A 340 0.80 -26.17 -10.54
C GLU A 340 2.04 -27.01 -10.27
N ASP A 341 3.12 -26.77 -11.00
CA ASP A 341 4.37 -27.50 -10.81
C ASP A 341 5.06 -27.09 -9.51
N LEU A 342 4.99 -25.80 -9.18
CA LEU A 342 5.45 -25.30 -7.89
C LEU A 342 4.69 -25.96 -6.73
N ALA A 343 3.38 -26.03 -6.79
CA ALA A 343 2.57 -26.66 -5.75
C ALA A 343 2.89 -28.17 -5.61
N LYS A 344 3.03 -28.88 -6.73
CA LYS A 344 3.42 -30.31 -6.73
C LYS A 344 4.82 -30.52 -6.18
N SER A 345 5.77 -29.65 -6.51
CA SER A 345 7.15 -29.76 -6.01
C SER A 345 7.27 -29.59 -4.50
N MET A 346 6.28 -28.92 -3.86
CA MET A 346 6.18 -28.83 -2.41
C MET A 346 5.55 -30.08 -1.76
N GLY A 347 5.17 -31.08 -2.53
CA GLY A 347 4.60 -32.33 -2.02
C GLY A 347 3.08 -32.37 -1.97
N ILE A 348 2.39 -31.44 -2.61
CA ILE A 348 0.92 -31.45 -2.69
C ILE A 348 0.51 -32.32 -3.86
N SER A 349 -0.22 -33.40 -3.58
CA SER A 349 -0.71 -34.36 -4.59
C SER A 349 -1.98 -33.89 -5.28
N ARG A 350 -2.86 -33.17 -4.56
CA ARG A 350 -4.14 -32.67 -5.07
C ARG A 350 -4.00 -31.26 -5.61
N VAL A 351 -3.61 -31.15 -6.89
CA VAL A 351 -3.46 -29.88 -7.59
C VAL A 351 -4.34 -29.89 -8.84
N PHE A 352 -5.31 -28.98 -8.91
CA PHE A 352 -6.27 -28.85 -10.00
C PHE A 352 -6.13 -27.50 -10.70
N VAL A 353 -6.20 -27.49 -12.02
CA VAL A 353 -6.28 -26.25 -12.84
C VAL A 353 -7.65 -26.23 -13.50
N ILE A 354 -8.48 -25.24 -13.18
CA ILE A 354 -9.89 -25.18 -13.57
C ILE A 354 -10.21 -23.80 -14.12
N ASP A 355 -10.92 -23.72 -15.25
CA ASP A 355 -11.51 -22.45 -15.73
C ASP A 355 -12.78 -22.15 -14.94
N PRO A 356 -12.80 -21.14 -14.04
CA PRO A 356 -13.92 -20.96 -13.11
C PRO A 356 -15.22 -20.49 -13.78
N VAL A 357 -15.20 -20.17 -15.07
CA VAL A 357 -16.37 -19.72 -15.83
C VAL A 357 -16.88 -20.82 -16.74
N LYS A 358 -15.99 -21.53 -17.43
CA LYS A 358 -16.37 -22.62 -18.33
C LYS A 358 -16.74 -23.90 -17.56
N ASP A 359 -15.92 -24.18 -16.54
CA ASP A 359 -16.00 -25.45 -15.81
C ASP A 359 -16.44 -25.20 -14.35
N LYS A 360 -17.50 -24.36 -14.18
CA LYS A 360 -17.99 -23.93 -12.86
C LYS A 360 -18.51 -25.13 -12.02
N ASP A 361 -19.17 -26.09 -12.64
CA ASP A 361 -19.66 -27.27 -11.95
C ASP A 361 -18.52 -28.15 -11.46
N GLU A 362 -17.44 -28.28 -12.24
CA GLU A 362 -16.21 -28.96 -11.83
C GLU A 362 -15.53 -28.26 -10.69
N LEU A 363 -15.45 -26.91 -10.71
CA LEU A 363 -14.93 -26.11 -9.61
C LEU A 363 -15.72 -26.37 -8.31
N GLU A 364 -17.04 -26.36 -8.39
CA GLU A 364 -17.93 -26.65 -7.25
C GLU A 364 -17.72 -28.07 -6.72
N ARG A 365 -17.64 -29.05 -7.61
CA ARG A 365 -17.37 -30.43 -7.25
C ARG A 365 -16.03 -30.59 -6.54
N GLN A 366 -14.94 -30.07 -7.11
CA GLN A 366 -13.62 -30.19 -6.54
C GLN A 366 -13.48 -29.45 -5.20
N LEU A 367 -14.09 -28.27 -5.06
CA LEU A 367 -14.14 -27.56 -3.79
C LEU A 367 -14.91 -28.36 -2.73
N SER A 368 -16.11 -28.85 -3.07
CA SER A 368 -16.95 -29.63 -2.14
C SER A 368 -16.24 -30.89 -1.67
N GLU A 369 -15.63 -31.63 -2.59
CA GLU A 369 -14.84 -32.83 -2.29
C GLU A 369 -13.66 -32.50 -1.39
N SER A 370 -12.87 -31.48 -1.75
CA SER A 370 -11.67 -31.11 -0.99
C SER A 370 -11.97 -30.60 0.42
N LEU A 371 -13.14 -30.00 0.64
CA LEU A 371 -13.59 -29.57 1.97
C LEU A 371 -13.94 -30.74 2.88
N SER A 372 -14.32 -31.91 2.32
CA SER A 372 -14.65 -33.11 3.06
C SER A 372 -13.45 -34.04 3.33
N LEU A 373 -12.29 -33.72 2.74
CA LEU A 373 -11.09 -34.54 2.88
C LEU A 373 -10.11 -33.87 3.87
N GLU A 374 -9.41 -34.71 4.64
CA GLU A 374 -8.32 -34.28 5.51
C GLU A 374 -7.00 -34.10 4.72
N GLU A 375 -7.07 -33.59 3.48
CA GLU A 375 -5.92 -33.45 2.60
C GLU A 375 -5.63 -32.01 2.25
N LEU A 376 -4.37 -31.75 1.86
CA LEU A 376 -3.99 -30.46 1.30
C LEU A 376 -4.37 -30.42 -0.18
N THR A 377 -5.12 -29.40 -0.56
CA THR A 377 -5.54 -29.21 -1.96
C THR A 377 -5.20 -27.82 -2.44
N VAL A 378 -4.66 -27.71 -3.65
CA VAL A 378 -4.48 -26.45 -4.37
C VAL A 378 -5.35 -26.44 -5.62
N ILE A 379 -6.24 -25.46 -5.73
CA ILE A 379 -7.06 -25.22 -6.91
C ILE A 379 -6.60 -23.94 -7.58
N ILE A 380 -6.10 -24.04 -8.81
CA ILE A 380 -5.69 -22.90 -9.62
C ILE A 380 -6.85 -22.53 -10.53
N ALA A 381 -7.59 -21.51 -10.16
CA ALA A 381 -8.72 -21.00 -10.93
C ALA A 381 -8.18 -20.08 -12.04
N ARG A 382 -7.87 -20.65 -13.20
CA ARG A 382 -7.17 -20.01 -14.30
C ARG A 382 -8.12 -19.47 -15.35
N ARG A 383 -8.17 -18.14 -15.47
CA ARG A 383 -8.83 -17.46 -16.57
C ARG A 383 -8.30 -16.02 -16.72
N PRO A 384 -7.87 -15.60 -17.92
CA PRO A 384 -7.32 -14.28 -18.15
C PRO A 384 -8.22 -13.15 -17.68
N CYS A 385 -7.61 -12.10 -17.09
CA CYS A 385 -8.30 -10.86 -16.79
C CYS A 385 -8.92 -10.28 -18.05
N LEU A 386 -10.21 -9.90 -18.01
CA LEU A 386 -10.93 -9.35 -19.16
C LEU A 386 -10.25 -8.10 -19.75
N LEU A 387 -9.70 -7.25 -18.90
CA LEU A 387 -9.03 -6.01 -19.31
C LEU A 387 -7.68 -6.25 -19.99
N ALA A 388 -7.05 -7.41 -19.74
CA ALA A 388 -5.73 -7.78 -20.26
C ALA A 388 -5.79 -8.98 -21.23
N ALA A 389 -6.97 -9.51 -21.55
CA ALA A 389 -7.12 -10.79 -22.28
C ALA A 389 -6.34 -10.84 -23.60
N GLN A 390 -6.35 -9.76 -24.37
CA GLN A 390 -5.60 -9.68 -25.64
C GLN A 390 -4.09 -9.67 -25.41
N LYS A 391 -3.62 -8.92 -24.41
CA LYS A 391 -2.21 -8.85 -24.01
C LYS A 391 -1.72 -10.22 -23.53
N ILE A 392 -2.48 -10.87 -22.66
CA ILE A 392 -2.16 -12.19 -22.11
C ILE A 392 -2.10 -13.23 -23.24
N LYS A 393 -3.08 -13.25 -24.13
CA LYS A 393 -3.10 -14.17 -25.29
C LYS A 393 -1.87 -14.03 -26.18
N LYS A 394 -1.37 -12.80 -26.36
CA LYS A 394 -0.12 -12.54 -27.07
C LYS A 394 1.09 -13.10 -26.30
N TYR A 395 1.12 -12.88 -24.99
CA TYR A 395 2.21 -13.33 -24.14
C TYR A 395 2.33 -14.85 -24.05
N GLU A 396 1.22 -15.55 -23.98
CA GLU A 396 1.22 -17.01 -23.90
C GLU A 396 1.74 -17.70 -25.16
N LYS A 397 1.64 -17.04 -26.33
CA LYS A 397 2.20 -17.60 -27.57
C LYS A 397 3.72 -17.69 -27.56
N ASP A 398 4.38 -16.76 -26.85
CA ASP A 398 5.83 -16.61 -26.85
C ASP A 398 6.44 -17.03 -25.52
N ALA A 399 5.62 -17.47 -24.55
CA ALA A 399 6.11 -17.83 -23.22
C ALA A 399 6.96 -19.10 -23.27
N LYS A 400 8.14 -19.02 -22.66
CA LYS A 400 8.98 -20.20 -22.40
C LYS A 400 8.53 -20.80 -21.08
N VAL A 401 8.09 -22.05 -21.10
CA VAL A 401 7.73 -22.80 -19.88
C VAL A 401 9.00 -23.37 -19.26
N CYS A 402 9.11 -23.30 -17.93
CA CYS A 402 10.20 -23.91 -17.18
C CYS A 402 9.97 -25.41 -17.05
#